data_4f1209b9aa6708bfb19c55fb7a5330a7
#
_entry.id   4f1209b9aa6708bfb19c55fb7a5330a7
#
_cell.length_a   1.000
_cell.length_b   1.000
_cell.length_c   1.000
_cell.angle_alpha   90.00
_cell.angle_beta   90.00
_cell.angle_gamma   90.00
#
_symmetry.space_group_name_H-M   'P 1'
#
loop_
_entity.id
_entity.type
_entity.pdbx_description
1 polymer ?
#
loop_
_entity_poly.entity_id
_entity_poly.type
_entity_poly.pdbx_seq_one_letter_code
_entity_poly.pdbx_strand_id
1 'polypeptide(L)'
;MADTAFYCPLSHEGVLAVRGVDASKFLQGQLTCNLDYLSDTKATLGARCTQKGRMQSSFRILLEGDGCLLAMASELIEPQLADLKKYAVFSKSKLTDESASWVRFGLHNGDGALVNLGLDLAQETDSVVRANDLIAIRVSPSRAELWVRADHASDVQSRLAAQLNEGTLNDWQLGQIRAGIGQVFGATREEFIPQMVNLQAVGGVSFKKGCYTGQEIVARMQYLGKLKRRLYRLTLADQELPEPGAALFSPVHASAVGNVVLAAKAETGIELLAVLQADAVENAQIQLGSPEGPALKLAELPYTLDSKLETQR
;
A
#
# COMPACT_ATOMS: atom_id res chain seq x y z
N MET A 1 16.87 -17.29 3.18
CA MET A 1 15.51 -17.46 2.59
C MET A 1 15.06 -16.34 1.66
N ALA A 2 15.90 -15.34 1.38
CA ALA A 2 15.54 -14.20 0.53
C ALA A 2 15.17 -14.53 -0.94
N ASP A 3 15.49 -15.73 -1.42
CA ASP A 3 15.27 -16.16 -2.82
C ASP A 3 14.26 -17.29 -2.99
N THR A 4 13.65 -17.77 -1.92
CA THR A 4 12.71 -18.90 -2.02
C THR A 4 11.37 -18.42 -2.56
N ALA A 5 10.93 -19.01 -3.68
CA ALA A 5 9.64 -18.71 -4.26
C ALA A 5 8.50 -19.16 -3.34
N PHE A 6 7.53 -18.30 -3.10
CA PHE A 6 6.37 -18.61 -2.26
C PHE A 6 5.08 -17.93 -2.73
N TYR A 7 3.95 -18.42 -2.25
CA TYR A 7 2.67 -17.74 -2.27
C TYR A 7 2.12 -17.61 -0.85
N CYS A 8 1.32 -16.58 -0.58
CA CYS A 8 0.57 -16.49 0.68
C CYS A 8 -0.79 -15.81 0.47
N PRO A 9 -1.84 -16.20 1.20
CA PRO A 9 -3.11 -15.48 1.21
C PRO A 9 -2.95 -14.08 1.82
N LEU A 10 -3.50 -13.06 1.16
CA LEU A 10 -3.50 -11.66 1.63
C LEU A 10 -4.76 -11.36 2.48
N SER A 11 -4.95 -12.11 3.56
CA SER A 11 -6.16 -12.08 4.40
C SER A 11 -6.31 -10.81 5.24
N HIS A 12 -5.27 -10.00 5.36
CA HIS A 12 -5.29 -8.72 6.10
C HIS A 12 -5.95 -7.57 5.33
N GLU A 13 -6.25 -7.78 4.06
CA GLU A 13 -6.88 -6.79 3.19
C GLU A 13 -8.23 -7.26 2.69
N GLY A 14 -9.17 -6.33 2.64
CA GLY A 14 -10.47 -6.49 1.99
C GLY A 14 -10.53 -5.79 0.65
N VAL A 15 -11.65 -5.97 -0.05
CA VAL A 15 -11.90 -5.41 -1.39
C VAL A 15 -13.16 -4.55 -1.37
N LEU A 16 -12.98 -3.25 -1.58
CA LEU A 16 -14.08 -2.32 -1.82
C LEU A 16 -14.29 -2.20 -3.32
N ALA A 17 -15.53 -2.41 -3.78
CA ALA A 17 -15.91 -2.23 -5.18
C ALA A 17 -16.72 -0.95 -5.36
N VAL A 18 -16.43 -0.23 -6.44
CA VAL A 18 -17.22 0.91 -6.91
C VAL A 18 -17.58 0.65 -8.36
N ARG A 19 -18.87 0.39 -8.63
CA ARG A 19 -19.36 -0.06 -9.93
C ARG A 19 -20.39 0.90 -10.50
N GLY A 20 -20.56 0.89 -11.82
CA GLY A 20 -21.54 1.68 -12.56
C GLY A 20 -20.90 2.79 -13.40
N VAL A 21 -21.72 3.37 -14.26
CA VAL A 21 -21.27 4.28 -15.35
C VAL A 21 -20.53 5.53 -14.86
N ASP A 22 -20.74 5.95 -13.63
CA ASP A 22 -20.06 7.10 -13.04
C ASP A 22 -18.91 6.70 -12.10
N ALA A 23 -18.59 5.41 -11.94
CA ALA A 23 -17.63 4.92 -10.94
C ALA A 23 -16.26 5.60 -11.06
N SER A 24 -15.64 5.60 -12.24
CA SER A 24 -14.34 6.24 -12.47
C SER A 24 -14.40 7.74 -12.26
N LYS A 25 -15.44 8.43 -12.76
CA LYS A 25 -15.63 9.87 -12.59
C LYS A 25 -15.79 10.25 -11.12
N PHE A 26 -16.57 9.47 -10.37
CA PHE A 26 -16.76 9.65 -8.94
C PHE A 26 -15.44 9.48 -8.17
N LEU A 27 -14.76 8.39 -8.39
CA LEU A 27 -13.49 8.09 -7.73
C LEU A 27 -12.38 9.09 -8.12
N GLN A 28 -12.37 9.60 -9.37
CA GLN A 28 -11.40 10.61 -9.80
C GLN A 28 -11.44 11.85 -8.90
N GLY A 29 -12.61 12.26 -8.37
CA GLY A 29 -12.75 13.37 -7.42
C GLY A 29 -12.45 13.00 -5.96
N GLN A 30 -12.19 11.75 -5.63
CA GLN A 30 -11.99 11.27 -4.26
C GLN A 30 -10.56 10.80 -3.95
N LEU A 31 -9.79 10.39 -4.96
CA LEU A 31 -8.55 9.65 -4.81
C LEU A 31 -7.32 10.44 -5.27
N THR A 32 -6.16 10.14 -4.71
CA THR A 32 -4.90 10.81 -5.04
C THR A 32 -4.32 10.38 -6.40
N CYS A 33 -4.57 9.15 -6.83
CA CYS A 33 -4.11 8.62 -8.12
C CYS A 33 -5.00 9.10 -9.28
N ASN A 34 -4.46 9.09 -10.49
CA ASN A 34 -5.21 9.45 -11.69
C ASN A 34 -5.82 8.20 -12.34
N LEU A 35 -7.15 8.11 -12.33
CA LEU A 35 -7.86 6.97 -12.89
C LEU A 35 -7.83 6.92 -14.43
N ASP A 36 -7.52 8.03 -15.09
CA ASP A 36 -7.35 8.05 -16.54
C ASP A 36 -6.13 7.21 -17.02
N TYR A 37 -5.23 6.87 -16.09
CA TYR A 37 -4.08 5.99 -16.35
C TYR A 37 -4.37 4.50 -16.08
N LEU A 38 -5.53 4.18 -15.48
CA LEU A 38 -5.96 2.80 -15.35
C LEU A 38 -6.44 2.25 -16.69
N SER A 39 -6.14 0.99 -16.92
CA SER A 39 -6.61 0.24 -18.06
C SER A 39 -6.75 -1.25 -17.71
N ASP A 40 -7.20 -2.06 -18.64
CA ASP A 40 -7.23 -3.53 -18.46
C ASP A 40 -5.84 -4.12 -18.20
N THR A 41 -4.78 -3.40 -18.59
CA THR A 41 -3.39 -3.81 -18.44
C THR A 41 -2.60 -2.99 -17.42
N LYS A 42 -3.24 -2.05 -16.71
CA LYS A 42 -2.55 -1.16 -15.75
C LYS A 42 -3.38 -0.93 -14.50
N ALA A 43 -2.80 -1.24 -13.35
CA ALA A 43 -3.29 -0.88 -12.02
C ALA A 43 -2.49 0.32 -11.46
N THR A 44 -2.79 0.77 -10.25
CA THR A 44 -1.96 1.75 -9.54
C THR A 44 -2.18 1.66 -8.03
N LEU A 45 -1.26 2.26 -7.27
CA LEU A 45 -1.49 2.61 -5.87
C LEU A 45 -2.27 3.93 -5.77
N GLY A 46 -2.91 4.15 -4.64
CA GLY A 46 -3.57 5.39 -4.34
C GLY A 46 -3.92 5.54 -2.87
N ALA A 47 -4.43 6.70 -2.52
CA ALA A 47 -4.98 6.98 -1.21
C ALA A 47 -6.26 7.80 -1.33
N ARG A 48 -7.09 7.70 -0.30
CA ARG A 48 -8.17 8.63 -0.05
C ARG A 48 -7.82 9.51 1.14
N CYS A 49 -8.05 10.81 1.01
CA CYS A 49 -7.71 11.78 2.03
C CYS A 49 -8.95 12.49 2.59
N THR A 50 -8.84 13.03 3.80
CA THR A 50 -9.73 14.07 4.31
C THR A 50 -9.49 15.38 3.57
N GLN A 51 -10.37 16.38 3.75
CA GLN A 51 -10.16 17.74 3.24
C GLN A 51 -8.86 18.39 3.75
N LYS A 52 -8.35 17.91 4.91
CA LYS A 52 -7.06 18.34 5.49
C LYS A 52 -5.86 17.58 4.91
N GLY A 53 -6.03 16.79 3.84
CA GLY A 53 -4.98 16.02 3.19
C GLY A 53 -4.49 14.80 3.99
N ARG A 54 -5.17 14.42 5.09
CA ARG A 54 -4.83 13.26 5.90
C ARG A 54 -5.39 11.99 5.28
N MET A 55 -4.56 10.96 5.14
CA MET A 55 -4.94 9.68 4.52
C MET A 55 -5.92 8.92 5.40
N GLN A 56 -7.09 8.60 4.87
CA GLN A 56 -8.09 7.74 5.50
C GLN A 56 -7.89 6.27 5.13
N SER A 57 -7.30 6.03 3.96
CA SER A 57 -6.88 4.69 3.48
C SER A 57 -5.81 4.83 2.42
N SER A 58 -5.02 3.78 2.24
CA SER A 58 -4.19 3.52 1.06
C SER A 58 -4.62 2.20 0.45
N PHE A 59 -4.46 2.05 -0.84
CA PHE A 59 -4.98 0.89 -1.56
C PHE A 59 -4.24 0.67 -2.89
N ARG A 60 -4.38 -0.55 -3.43
CA ARG A 60 -4.18 -0.83 -4.84
C ARG A 60 -5.53 -0.79 -5.54
N ILE A 61 -5.59 -0.11 -6.68
CA ILE A 61 -6.81 0.04 -7.48
C ILE A 61 -6.60 -0.49 -8.90
N LEU A 62 -7.60 -1.19 -9.42
CA LEU A 62 -7.65 -1.70 -10.79
C LEU A 62 -9.07 -1.59 -11.35
N LEU A 63 -9.18 -1.57 -12.67
CA LEU A 63 -10.47 -1.72 -13.34
C LEU A 63 -10.95 -3.18 -13.24
N GLU A 64 -12.24 -3.38 -13.06
CA GLU A 64 -12.86 -4.70 -13.16
C GLU A 64 -14.34 -4.57 -13.49
N GLY A 65 -14.77 -5.19 -14.60
CA GLY A 65 -16.14 -5.06 -15.11
C GLY A 65 -16.48 -3.61 -15.44
N ASP A 66 -17.59 -3.14 -14.89
CA ASP A 66 -18.12 -1.78 -15.08
C ASP A 66 -17.60 -0.77 -14.03
N GLY A 67 -16.49 -1.08 -13.35
CA GLY A 67 -15.99 -0.21 -12.29
C GLY A 67 -14.57 -0.50 -11.84
N CYS A 68 -14.32 -0.26 -10.55
CA CYS A 68 -13.01 -0.39 -9.92
C CYS A 68 -13.08 -1.27 -8.67
N LEU A 69 -12.01 -2.01 -8.43
CA LEU A 69 -11.74 -2.70 -7.16
C LEU A 69 -10.60 -1.99 -6.43
N LEU A 70 -10.75 -1.79 -5.13
CA LEU A 70 -9.76 -1.20 -4.25
C LEU A 70 -9.42 -2.19 -3.13
N ALA A 71 -8.18 -2.67 -3.08
CA ALA A 71 -7.69 -3.50 -1.98
C ALA A 71 -7.02 -2.64 -0.92
N MET A 72 -7.47 -2.75 0.32
CA MET A 72 -6.99 -2.00 1.47
C MET A 72 -7.09 -2.82 2.75
N ALA A 73 -6.48 -2.36 3.84
CA ALA A 73 -6.63 -2.99 5.15
C ALA A 73 -8.11 -3.28 5.45
N SER A 74 -8.43 -4.51 5.82
CA SER A 74 -9.81 -5.01 5.95
C SER A 74 -10.64 -4.19 6.94
N GLU A 75 -10.01 -3.73 8.02
CA GLU A 75 -10.62 -2.87 9.03
C GLU A 75 -11.03 -1.47 8.52
N LEU A 76 -10.52 -1.06 7.36
CA LEU A 76 -10.85 0.22 6.73
C LEU A 76 -12.00 0.12 5.72
N ILE A 77 -12.44 -1.09 5.33
CA ILE A 77 -13.49 -1.27 4.31
C ILE A 77 -14.81 -0.61 4.75
N GLU A 78 -15.31 -0.95 5.94
CA GLU A 78 -16.57 -0.40 6.44
C GLU A 78 -16.54 1.12 6.61
N PRO A 79 -15.56 1.73 7.31
CA PRO A 79 -15.49 3.19 7.42
C PRO A 79 -15.30 3.90 6.09
N GLN A 80 -14.55 3.32 5.12
CA GLN A 80 -14.42 3.91 3.79
C GLN A 80 -15.74 3.82 3.01
N LEU A 81 -16.42 2.70 3.07
CA LEU A 81 -17.71 2.49 2.42
C LEU A 81 -18.76 3.48 2.96
N ALA A 82 -18.86 3.59 4.29
CA ALA A 82 -19.82 4.50 4.94
C ALA A 82 -19.55 5.97 4.58
N ASP A 83 -18.27 6.36 4.51
CA ASP A 83 -17.93 7.75 4.23
C ASP A 83 -18.06 8.08 2.73
N LEU A 84 -17.60 7.22 1.82
CA LEU A 84 -17.75 7.42 0.37
C LEU A 84 -19.21 7.50 -0.07
N LYS A 85 -20.11 6.74 0.54
CA LYS A 85 -21.56 6.79 0.23
C LYS A 85 -22.16 8.19 0.40
N LYS A 86 -21.63 8.99 1.33
CA LYS A 86 -22.10 10.39 1.53
C LYS A 86 -21.83 11.28 0.31
N TYR A 87 -20.77 11.01 -0.43
CA TYR A 87 -20.37 11.75 -1.62
C TYR A 87 -20.95 11.17 -2.92
N ALA A 88 -21.42 9.91 -2.89
CA ALA A 88 -21.94 9.23 -4.06
C ALA A 88 -23.44 9.47 -4.34
N VAL A 89 -24.11 10.31 -3.55
CA VAL A 89 -25.59 10.50 -3.58
C VAL A 89 -26.12 10.87 -4.98
N PHE A 90 -25.35 11.64 -5.74
CA PHE A 90 -25.72 12.06 -7.11
C PHE A 90 -24.96 11.29 -8.20
N SER A 91 -24.20 10.28 -7.83
CA SER A 91 -23.44 9.44 -8.74
C SER A 91 -24.21 8.15 -9.06
N LYS A 92 -24.20 7.76 -10.33
CA LYS A 92 -24.72 6.43 -10.74
C LYS A 92 -23.65 5.36 -10.44
N SER A 93 -23.22 5.31 -9.17
CA SER A 93 -22.22 4.37 -8.68
C SER A 93 -22.77 3.59 -7.49
N LYS A 94 -22.55 2.28 -7.52
CA LYS A 94 -22.84 1.39 -6.41
C LYS A 94 -21.54 1.03 -5.70
N LEU A 95 -21.51 1.26 -4.39
CA LEU A 95 -20.36 0.96 -3.54
C LEU A 95 -20.69 -0.26 -2.67
N THR A 96 -19.87 -1.30 -2.74
CA THR A 96 -20.08 -2.57 -2.02
C THR A 96 -18.78 -3.08 -1.43
N ASP A 97 -18.89 -3.76 -0.29
CA ASP A 97 -17.83 -4.64 0.20
C ASP A 97 -17.90 -5.95 -0.58
N GLU A 98 -16.87 -6.24 -1.36
CA GLU A 98 -16.72 -7.48 -2.12
C GLU A 98 -15.61 -8.39 -1.55
N SER A 99 -15.18 -8.15 -0.30
CA SER A 99 -14.12 -8.95 0.34
C SER A 99 -14.42 -10.45 0.32
N ALA A 100 -15.66 -10.85 0.50
CA ALA A 100 -16.07 -12.25 0.45
C ALA A 100 -16.12 -12.83 -0.99
N SER A 101 -16.09 -12.00 -2.02
CA SER A 101 -16.14 -12.42 -3.43
C SER A 101 -14.76 -12.65 -4.04
N TRP A 102 -13.71 -12.19 -3.38
CA TRP A 102 -12.34 -12.24 -3.87
C TRP A 102 -11.40 -12.88 -2.84
N VAL A 103 -10.55 -13.79 -3.31
CA VAL A 103 -9.36 -14.24 -2.58
C VAL A 103 -8.13 -13.69 -3.29
N ARG A 104 -7.20 -13.14 -2.53
CA ARG A 104 -5.97 -12.58 -3.07
C ARG A 104 -4.77 -13.34 -2.53
N PHE A 105 -3.84 -13.65 -3.42
CA PHE A 105 -2.56 -14.25 -3.07
C PHE A 105 -1.42 -13.30 -3.42
N GLY A 106 -0.49 -13.13 -2.50
CA GLY A 106 0.82 -12.55 -2.79
C GLY A 106 1.77 -13.64 -3.28
N LEU A 107 2.49 -13.39 -4.36
CA LEU A 107 3.50 -14.29 -4.90
C LEU A 107 4.87 -13.60 -4.86
N HIS A 108 5.88 -14.34 -4.43
CA HIS A 108 7.29 -13.95 -4.54
C HIS A 108 8.03 -14.95 -5.43
N ASN A 109 8.75 -14.45 -6.46
CA ASN A 109 9.42 -15.26 -7.48
C ASN A 109 8.49 -16.32 -8.12
N GLY A 110 7.18 -15.99 -8.27
CA GLY A 110 6.13 -16.92 -8.70
C GLY A 110 5.77 -16.83 -10.18
N ASP A 111 6.58 -16.22 -11.04
CA ASP A 111 6.24 -16.00 -12.46
C ASP A 111 5.97 -17.31 -13.21
N GLY A 112 6.74 -18.37 -12.93
CA GLY A 112 6.49 -19.69 -13.50
C GLY A 112 5.12 -20.27 -13.14
N ALA A 113 4.66 -20.05 -11.90
CA ALA A 113 3.34 -20.48 -11.48
C ALA A 113 2.23 -19.66 -12.14
N LEU A 114 2.44 -18.34 -12.34
CA LEU A 114 1.51 -17.50 -13.09
C LEU A 114 1.38 -17.96 -14.55
N VAL A 115 2.50 -18.25 -15.23
CA VAL A 115 2.49 -18.78 -16.61
C VAL A 115 1.72 -20.09 -16.70
N ASN A 116 1.85 -20.99 -15.73
CA ASN A 116 1.08 -22.24 -15.67
C ASN A 116 -0.41 -22.05 -15.39
N LEU A 117 -0.80 -20.87 -14.87
CA LEU A 117 -2.20 -20.42 -14.75
C LEU A 117 -2.70 -19.72 -16.03
N GLY A 118 -1.86 -19.55 -17.05
CA GLY A 118 -2.15 -18.82 -18.27
C GLY A 118 -1.96 -17.31 -18.20
N LEU A 119 -1.19 -16.85 -17.19
CA LEU A 119 -0.94 -15.42 -16.93
C LEU A 119 0.51 -15.07 -17.22
N ASP A 120 0.79 -14.54 -18.41
CA ASP A 120 2.11 -14.02 -18.79
C ASP A 120 2.21 -12.54 -18.34
N LEU A 121 2.71 -12.32 -17.12
CA LEU A 121 2.72 -11.01 -16.47
C LEU A 121 4.00 -10.25 -16.80
N ALA A 122 3.85 -9.07 -17.42
CA ALA A 122 4.97 -8.17 -17.72
C ALA A 122 5.75 -7.75 -16.47
N GLN A 123 7.04 -7.43 -16.63
CA GLN A 123 7.94 -7.07 -15.53
C GLN A 123 7.75 -5.63 -15.03
N GLU A 124 7.09 -4.77 -15.80
CA GLU A 124 6.82 -3.40 -15.40
C GLU A 124 5.86 -3.36 -14.20
N THR A 125 6.21 -2.61 -13.17
CA THR A 125 5.37 -2.41 -11.98
C THR A 125 3.99 -1.86 -12.38
N ASP A 126 2.94 -2.33 -11.68
CA ASP A 126 1.54 -2.03 -11.91
C ASP A 126 0.96 -2.61 -13.22
N SER A 127 1.73 -3.39 -13.99
CA SER A 127 1.18 -4.16 -15.12
C SER A 127 0.16 -5.17 -14.64
N VAL A 128 -0.90 -5.34 -15.43
CA VAL A 128 -2.01 -6.28 -15.18
C VAL A 128 -2.12 -7.24 -16.34
N VAL A 129 -2.32 -8.51 -16.05
CA VAL A 129 -2.73 -9.53 -17.01
C VAL A 129 -3.97 -10.26 -16.50
N ARG A 130 -4.83 -10.65 -17.43
CA ARG A 130 -6.11 -11.32 -17.14
C ARG A 130 -6.26 -12.55 -18.00
N ALA A 131 -6.61 -13.66 -17.40
CA ALA A 131 -6.99 -14.89 -18.10
C ALA A 131 -7.81 -15.80 -17.16
N ASN A 132 -8.79 -16.53 -17.70
CA ASN A 132 -9.55 -17.56 -16.97
C ASN A 132 -10.14 -17.06 -15.63
N ASP A 133 -10.72 -15.85 -15.62
CA ASP A 133 -11.26 -15.18 -14.43
C ASP A 133 -10.21 -14.87 -13.34
N LEU A 134 -8.94 -14.94 -13.68
CA LEU A 134 -7.82 -14.55 -12.82
C LEU A 134 -7.27 -13.19 -13.25
N ILE A 135 -6.80 -12.43 -12.26
CA ILE A 135 -6.11 -11.15 -12.50
C ILE A 135 -4.78 -11.20 -11.77
N ALA A 136 -3.68 -11.03 -12.49
CA ALA A 136 -2.36 -10.86 -11.87
C ALA A 136 -1.86 -9.44 -12.04
N ILE A 137 -1.22 -8.90 -11.01
CA ILE A 137 -0.70 -7.54 -10.96
C ILE A 137 0.77 -7.59 -10.53
N ARG A 138 1.67 -6.94 -11.28
CA ARG A 138 3.08 -6.80 -10.90
C ARG A 138 3.22 -5.75 -9.79
N VAL A 139 3.72 -6.15 -8.63
CA VAL A 139 3.94 -5.26 -7.48
C VAL A 139 5.37 -4.73 -7.44
N SER A 140 6.33 -5.58 -7.79
CA SER A 140 7.75 -5.26 -7.94
C SER A 140 8.39 -6.33 -8.85
N PRO A 141 9.67 -6.23 -9.22
CA PRO A 141 10.31 -7.21 -10.13
C PRO A 141 10.15 -8.68 -9.70
N SER A 142 10.14 -8.96 -8.39
CA SER A 142 10.00 -10.33 -7.85
C SER A 142 8.64 -10.62 -7.22
N ARG A 143 7.70 -9.66 -7.21
CA ARG A 143 6.44 -9.80 -6.48
C ARG A 143 5.24 -9.53 -7.37
N ALA A 144 4.21 -10.36 -7.22
CA ALA A 144 2.92 -10.18 -7.88
C ALA A 144 1.76 -10.41 -6.91
N GLU A 145 0.63 -9.80 -7.19
CA GLU A 145 -0.65 -10.15 -6.58
C GLU A 145 -1.47 -10.95 -7.58
N LEU A 146 -2.10 -12.01 -7.11
CA LEU A 146 -3.06 -12.81 -7.87
C LEU A 146 -4.44 -12.68 -7.22
N TRP A 147 -5.40 -12.18 -7.97
CA TRP A 147 -6.79 -11.99 -7.57
C TRP A 147 -7.64 -13.10 -8.18
N VAL A 148 -8.40 -13.78 -7.36
CA VAL A 148 -9.19 -14.96 -7.73
C VAL A 148 -10.60 -14.82 -7.20
N ARG A 149 -11.60 -15.16 -7.97
CA ARG A 149 -12.98 -15.27 -7.46
C ARG A 149 -13.04 -16.35 -6.38
N ALA A 150 -13.80 -16.09 -5.32
CA ALA A 150 -13.82 -16.95 -4.13
C ALA A 150 -14.20 -18.40 -4.43
N ASP A 151 -15.06 -18.63 -5.42
CA ASP A 151 -15.50 -19.96 -5.87
C ASP A 151 -14.39 -20.77 -6.56
N HIS A 152 -13.37 -20.11 -7.12
CA HIS A 152 -12.20 -20.74 -7.75
C HIS A 152 -10.97 -20.78 -6.85
N ALA A 153 -11.00 -20.16 -5.67
CA ALA A 153 -9.83 -19.94 -4.82
C ALA A 153 -9.14 -21.25 -4.39
N SER A 154 -9.90 -22.28 -4.03
CA SER A 154 -9.35 -23.58 -3.58
C SER A 154 -8.60 -24.31 -4.69
N ASP A 155 -9.13 -24.30 -5.93
CA ASP A 155 -8.45 -24.91 -7.09
C ASP A 155 -7.14 -24.18 -7.39
N VAL A 156 -7.20 -22.85 -7.46
CA VAL A 156 -6.02 -22.02 -7.73
C VAL A 156 -4.97 -22.19 -6.63
N GLN A 157 -5.36 -22.20 -5.36
CA GLN A 157 -4.44 -22.44 -4.24
C GLN A 157 -3.75 -23.80 -4.36
N SER A 158 -4.48 -24.84 -4.72
CA SER A 158 -3.90 -26.19 -4.93
C SER A 158 -2.89 -26.20 -6.06
N ARG A 159 -3.14 -25.46 -7.15
CA ARG A 159 -2.21 -25.34 -8.28
C ARG A 159 -0.97 -24.52 -7.91
N LEU A 160 -1.09 -23.49 -7.07
CA LEU A 160 0.04 -22.75 -6.52
C LEU A 160 0.88 -23.62 -5.60
N ALA A 161 0.25 -24.36 -4.69
CA ALA A 161 0.93 -25.25 -3.74
C ALA A 161 1.71 -26.38 -4.41
N ALA A 162 1.33 -26.79 -5.62
CA ALA A 162 2.07 -27.77 -6.41
C ALA A 162 3.43 -27.23 -6.94
N GLN A 163 3.67 -25.93 -6.91
CA GLN A 163 4.84 -25.30 -7.54
C GLN A 163 5.60 -24.35 -6.60
N LEU A 164 4.95 -23.82 -5.60
CA LEU A 164 5.48 -22.82 -4.68
C LEU A 164 5.31 -23.29 -3.23
N ASN A 165 6.21 -22.86 -2.36
CA ASN A 165 6.01 -23.03 -0.92
C ASN A 165 4.91 -22.09 -0.43
N GLU A 166 4.17 -22.51 0.59
CA GLU A 166 3.27 -21.60 1.30
C GLU A 166 4.10 -20.72 2.25
N GLY A 167 4.08 -19.43 2.01
CA GLY A 167 4.69 -18.42 2.86
C GLY A 167 3.67 -17.82 3.83
N THR A 168 4.14 -17.00 4.74
CA THR A 168 3.32 -16.31 5.72
C THR A 168 3.00 -14.88 5.29
N LEU A 169 2.00 -14.28 5.92
CA LEU A 169 1.73 -12.84 5.75
C LEU A 169 2.94 -11.98 6.16
N ASN A 170 3.69 -12.42 7.16
CA ASN A 170 4.94 -11.76 7.56
C ASN A 170 5.96 -11.70 6.40
N ASP A 171 6.12 -12.78 5.65
CA ASP A 171 7.05 -12.82 4.51
C ASP A 171 6.62 -11.84 3.41
N TRP A 172 5.32 -11.74 3.15
CA TRP A 172 4.76 -10.76 2.22
C TRP A 172 4.97 -9.33 2.68
N GLN A 173 4.68 -9.03 3.96
CA GLN A 173 4.85 -7.71 4.56
C GLN A 173 6.32 -7.31 4.62
N LEU A 174 7.23 -8.24 4.87
CA LEU A 174 8.67 -7.99 4.80
C LEU A 174 9.09 -7.51 3.40
N GLY A 175 8.57 -8.14 2.36
CA GLY A 175 8.76 -7.68 0.97
C GLY A 175 8.18 -6.28 0.71
N GLN A 176 7.07 -5.92 1.34
CA GLN A 176 6.44 -4.58 1.28
C GLN A 176 7.33 -3.52 1.94
N ILE A 177 7.87 -3.85 3.13
CA ILE A 177 8.82 -2.99 3.86
C ILE A 177 10.07 -2.74 3.03
N ARG A 178 10.64 -3.78 2.43
CA ARG A 178 11.84 -3.70 1.58
C ARG A 178 11.57 -2.91 0.30
N ALA A 179 10.35 -2.94 -0.20
CA ALA A 179 9.90 -2.11 -1.33
C ALA A 179 9.61 -0.64 -0.93
N GLY A 180 9.66 -0.30 0.36
CA GLY A 180 9.39 1.05 0.85
C GLY A 180 7.94 1.51 0.66
N ILE A 181 6.99 0.60 0.59
CA ILE A 181 5.57 0.88 0.35
C ILE A 181 4.84 0.91 1.69
N GLY A 182 4.53 2.11 2.19
CA GLY A 182 3.73 2.29 3.41
C GLY A 182 2.25 2.02 3.17
N GLN A 183 1.59 1.50 4.21
CA GLN A 183 0.15 1.21 4.21
C GLN A 183 -0.53 1.91 5.40
N VAL A 184 -1.77 2.36 5.20
CA VAL A 184 -2.62 2.90 6.27
C VAL A 184 -3.43 1.79 6.89
N PHE A 185 -3.36 1.70 8.21
CA PHE A 185 -4.16 0.80 9.06
C PHE A 185 -5.12 1.62 9.94
N GLY A 186 -6.00 0.97 10.67
CA GLY A 186 -6.94 1.63 11.59
C GLY A 186 -6.22 2.55 12.60
N ALA A 187 -5.15 2.03 13.20
CA ALA A 187 -4.33 2.77 14.17
C ALA A 187 -3.58 3.98 13.57
N THR A 188 -3.35 4.01 12.26
CA THR A 188 -2.65 5.11 11.57
C THR A 188 -3.56 5.92 10.64
N ARG A 189 -4.87 5.67 10.71
CA ARG A 189 -5.87 6.43 9.95
C ARG A 189 -5.83 7.91 10.33
N GLU A 190 -5.73 8.78 9.32
CA GLU A 190 -5.64 10.23 9.45
C GLU A 190 -4.36 10.76 10.15
N GLU A 191 -3.36 9.91 10.38
CA GLU A 191 -2.08 10.34 10.95
C GLU A 191 -1.14 10.96 9.92
N PHE A 192 -1.19 10.51 8.66
CA PHE A 192 -0.22 10.88 7.62
C PHE A 192 -0.88 11.61 6.45
N ILE A 193 -0.15 12.52 5.82
CA ILE A 193 -0.41 12.97 4.45
C ILE A 193 0.35 12.05 3.48
N PRO A 194 -0.03 11.95 2.20
CA PRO A 194 0.60 11.04 1.24
C PRO A 194 2.13 11.14 1.17
N GLN A 195 2.68 12.35 1.21
CA GLN A 195 4.12 12.55 1.16
C GLN A 195 4.86 12.05 2.42
N MET A 196 4.19 11.98 3.57
CA MET A 196 4.83 11.45 4.78
C MET A 196 5.13 9.96 4.65
N VAL A 197 4.33 9.22 3.88
CA VAL A 197 4.58 7.80 3.57
C VAL A 197 5.26 7.58 2.21
N ASN A 198 5.81 8.62 1.61
CA ASN A 198 6.46 8.62 0.30
C ASN A 198 5.57 8.07 -0.84
N LEU A 199 4.24 8.21 -0.72
CA LEU A 199 3.30 7.61 -1.66
C LEU A 199 3.47 8.14 -3.10
N GLN A 200 3.93 9.39 -3.27
CA GLN A 200 4.27 9.97 -4.57
C GLN A 200 5.46 9.28 -5.23
N ALA A 201 6.44 8.83 -4.44
CA ALA A 201 7.63 8.15 -4.96
C ALA A 201 7.31 6.77 -5.55
N VAL A 202 6.23 6.14 -5.06
CA VAL A 202 5.74 4.83 -5.54
C VAL A 202 4.53 4.94 -6.47
N GLY A 203 4.25 6.14 -7.02
CA GLY A 203 3.23 6.35 -8.05
C GLY A 203 1.79 6.53 -7.54
N GLY A 204 1.56 6.53 -6.22
CA GLY A 204 0.22 6.61 -5.64
C GLY A 204 -0.39 8.02 -5.58
N VAL A 205 0.31 9.05 -6.07
CA VAL A 205 -0.20 10.43 -6.14
C VAL A 205 0.05 11.00 -7.52
N SER A 206 -0.99 11.54 -8.15
CA SER A 206 -0.87 12.30 -9.40
C SER A 206 -1.01 13.80 -9.13
N PHE A 207 -0.03 14.57 -9.55
CA PHE A 207 -0.05 16.04 -9.53
C PHE A 207 -0.55 16.64 -10.86
N LYS A 208 -0.86 15.80 -11.86
CA LYS A 208 -1.30 16.21 -13.19
C LYS A 208 -2.79 15.98 -13.44
N LYS A 209 -3.51 15.48 -12.44
CA LYS A 209 -4.96 15.24 -12.52
C LYS A 209 -5.78 16.44 -12.07
N GLY A 210 -7.09 16.40 -12.31
CA GLY A 210 -8.06 17.36 -11.80
C GLY A 210 -8.23 17.32 -10.27
N CYS A 211 -9.14 18.15 -9.75
CA CYS A 211 -9.37 18.29 -8.31
C CYS A 211 -9.85 16.98 -7.64
N TYR A 212 -9.37 16.75 -6.43
CA TYR A 212 -9.83 15.67 -5.55
C TYR A 212 -9.81 16.11 -4.08
N THR A 213 -10.51 15.39 -3.23
CA THR A 213 -10.61 15.70 -1.79
C THR A 213 -9.23 15.71 -1.12
N GLY A 214 -8.87 16.86 -0.51
CA GLY A 214 -7.58 17.05 0.17
C GLY A 214 -6.42 17.51 -0.73
N GLN A 215 -6.66 17.68 -2.03
CA GLN A 215 -5.62 18.06 -3.00
C GLN A 215 -4.88 19.36 -2.64
N GLU A 216 -5.60 20.38 -2.12
CA GLU A 216 -4.96 21.65 -1.77
C GLU A 216 -3.79 21.48 -0.83
N ILE A 217 -3.97 20.69 0.25
CA ILE A 217 -2.91 20.44 1.23
C ILE A 217 -1.81 19.57 0.63
N VAL A 218 -2.17 18.54 -0.14
CA VAL A 218 -1.22 17.63 -0.79
C VAL A 218 -0.36 18.37 -1.81
N ALA A 219 -0.97 19.17 -2.69
CA ALA A 219 -0.26 19.98 -3.68
C ALA A 219 0.58 21.08 -3.03
N ARG A 220 0.02 21.80 -2.04
CA ARG A 220 0.76 22.83 -1.30
C ARG A 220 2.02 22.25 -0.64
N MET A 221 1.92 21.05 -0.05
CA MET A 221 3.07 20.40 0.56
C MET A 221 4.13 20.05 -0.49
N GLN A 222 3.73 19.62 -1.69
CA GLN A 222 4.64 19.27 -2.78
C GLN A 222 5.41 20.48 -3.33
N TYR A 223 4.72 21.57 -3.57
CA TYR A 223 5.28 22.71 -4.30
C TYR A 223 5.82 23.84 -3.41
N LEU A 224 5.25 24.03 -2.23
CA LEU A 224 5.55 25.15 -1.34
C LEU A 224 5.94 24.74 0.07
N GLY A 225 5.68 23.49 0.45
CA GLY A 225 5.91 22.99 1.80
C GLY A 225 7.33 22.47 2.00
N LYS A 226 7.85 22.65 3.23
CA LYS A 226 9.03 21.91 3.71
C LYS A 226 8.54 20.70 4.51
N LEU A 227 8.61 19.52 3.91
CA LEU A 227 8.19 18.29 4.58
C LEU A 227 9.16 17.94 5.70
N LYS A 228 8.66 18.03 6.94
CA LYS A 228 9.46 17.74 8.14
C LYS A 228 9.46 16.26 8.57
N ARG A 229 8.51 15.48 8.04
CA ARG A 229 8.35 14.06 8.34
C ARG A 229 8.29 13.25 7.07
N ARG A 230 9.06 12.14 7.01
CA ARG A 230 9.08 11.21 5.88
C ARG A 230 9.15 9.77 6.34
N LEU A 231 8.83 8.85 5.44
CA LEU A 231 9.00 7.43 5.62
C LEU A 231 10.47 7.05 5.52
N TYR A 232 10.90 6.26 6.48
CA TYR A 232 12.22 5.64 6.53
C TYR A 232 12.06 4.15 6.76
N ARG A 233 13.05 3.37 6.31
CA ARG A 233 13.19 1.96 6.65
C ARG A 233 14.19 1.84 7.78
N LEU A 234 13.87 1.01 8.78
CA LEU A 234 14.69 0.78 9.95
C LEU A 234 14.79 -0.71 10.26
N THR A 235 15.80 -1.06 11.02
CA THR A 235 15.98 -2.40 11.60
C THR A 235 16.00 -2.31 13.11
N LEU A 236 15.51 -3.36 13.77
CA LEU A 236 15.45 -3.51 15.22
C LEU A 236 15.98 -4.91 15.57
N ALA A 237 16.68 -5.04 16.69
CA ALA A 237 17.05 -6.35 17.22
C ALA A 237 15.80 -7.19 17.51
N ASP A 238 15.96 -8.52 17.59
CA ASP A 238 14.84 -9.44 17.79
C ASP A 238 14.11 -9.16 19.12
N GLN A 239 12.83 -8.85 18.99
CA GLN A 239 11.92 -8.48 20.08
C GLN A 239 10.48 -8.80 19.70
N GLU A 240 9.53 -8.33 20.49
CA GLU A 240 8.13 -8.30 20.11
C GLU A 240 7.92 -7.36 18.90
N LEU A 241 7.10 -7.81 17.96
CA LEU A 241 6.82 -7.06 16.72
C LEU A 241 6.03 -5.79 17.06
N PRO A 242 6.54 -4.57 16.72
CA PRO A 242 5.81 -3.35 17.01
C PRO A 242 4.58 -3.22 16.08
N GLU A 243 3.47 -2.82 16.67
CA GLU A 243 2.23 -2.58 15.95
C GLU A 243 2.27 -1.25 15.16
N PRO A 244 1.51 -1.13 14.05
CA PRO A 244 1.31 0.14 13.38
C PRO A 244 0.82 1.22 14.36
N GLY A 245 1.40 2.43 14.29
CA GLY A 245 1.11 3.53 15.20
C GLY A 245 2.00 3.57 16.44
N ALA A 246 2.80 2.54 16.74
CA ALA A 246 3.73 2.56 17.86
C ALA A 246 4.66 3.77 17.79
N ALA A 247 4.83 4.47 18.91
CA ALA A 247 5.56 5.72 18.99
C ALA A 247 7.08 5.49 18.93
N LEU A 248 7.78 6.44 18.29
CA LEU A 248 9.23 6.48 18.20
C LEU A 248 9.76 7.75 18.85
N PHE A 249 10.87 7.62 19.53
CA PHE A 249 11.49 8.69 20.32
C PHE A 249 12.92 8.96 19.85
N SER A 250 13.40 10.16 20.15
CA SER A 250 14.79 10.58 19.92
C SER A 250 15.14 11.64 20.97
N PRO A 251 16.41 11.71 21.40
CA PRO A 251 16.82 12.71 22.39
C PRO A 251 16.72 14.17 21.90
N VAL A 252 16.52 14.40 20.60
CA VAL A 252 16.35 15.77 20.05
C VAL A 252 15.00 16.41 20.39
N HIS A 253 14.02 15.61 20.84
CA HIS A 253 12.68 16.09 21.22
C HIS A 253 12.19 15.41 22.51
N ALA A 254 11.46 16.17 23.32
CA ALA A 254 10.83 15.65 24.54
C ALA A 254 9.59 14.76 24.25
N SER A 255 9.03 14.85 23.04
CA SER A 255 7.87 14.08 22.60
C SER A 255 8.25 13.09 21.50
N ALA A 256 7.32 12.18 21.17
CA ALA A 256 7.51 11.24 20.07
C ALA A 256 7.87 11.96 18.75
N VAL A 257 8.87 11.44 18.05
CA VAL A 257 9.38 11.97 16.77
C VAL A 257 8.79 11.28 15.55
N GLY A 258 8.00 10.22 15.77
CA GLY A 258 7.39 9.48 14.69
C GLY A 258 6.59 8.27 15.14
N ASN A 259 6.10 7.53 14.15
CA ASN A 259 5.27 6.35 14.38
C ASN A 259 5.63 5.23 13.40
N VAL A 260 5.53 3.99 13.87
CA VAL A 260 5.65 2.79 13.04
C VAL A 260 4.49 2.76 12.04
N VAL A 261 4.80 2.45 10.78
CA VAL A 261 3.81 2.28 9.69
C VAL A 261 3.53 0.81 9.45
N LEU A 262 4.57 -0.01 9.38
CA LEU A 262 4.49 -1.46 9.15
C LEU A 262 5.77 -2.10 9.68
N ALA A 263 5.66 -3.27 10.30
CA ALA A 263 6.80 -4.04 10.78
C ALA A 263 6.64 -5.53 10.43
N ALA A 264 7.77 -6.23 10.21
CA ALA A 264 7.80 -7.66 9.97
C ALA A 264 9.09 -8.29 10.53
N LYS A 265 9.01 -9.55 10.93
CA LYS A 265 10.19 -10.33 11.30
C LYS A 265 11.04 -10.64 10.08
N ALA A 266 12.34 -10.40 10.19
CA ALA A 266 13.35 -10.74 9.19
C ALA A 266 14.17 -11.95 9.66
N GLU A 267 15.15 -12.38 8.85
CA GLU A 267 16.06 -13.46 9.25
C GLU A 267 16.86 -13.11 10.51
N THR A 268 17.18 -11.84 10.68
CA THR A 268 17.87 -11.31 11.84
C THR A 268 17.11 -10.09 12.37
N GLY A 269 16.29 -10.31 13.42
CA GLY A 269 15.52 -9.23 14.05
C GLY A 269 14.27 -8.81 13.25
N ILE A 270 13.97 -7.54 13.27
CA ILE A 270 12.77 -6.93 12.71
C ILE A 270 13.17 -5.85 11.71
N GLU A 271 12.50 -5.80 10.57
CA GLU A 271 12.52 -4.67 9.65
C GLU A 271 11.20 -3.91 9.74
N LEU A 272 11.24 -2.60 9.62
CA LEU A 272 10.04 -1.78 9.70
C LEU A 272 10.13 -0.51 8.83
N LEU A 273 8.97 0.00 8.46
CA LEU A 273 8.78 1.34 7.93
C LEU A 273 8.22 2.24 9.04
N ALA A 274 8.75 3.43 9.15
CA ALA A 274 8.25 4.43 10.08
C ALA A 274 8.30 5.84 9.50
N VAL A 275 7.32 6.65 9.85
CA VAL A 275 7.35 8.09 9.57
C VAL A 275 8.07 8.78 10.72
N LEU A 276 9.17 9.47 10.40
CA LEU A 276 10.04 10.16 11.36
C LEU A 276 10.24 11.63 10.99
N GLN A 277 10.51 12.46 12.00
CA GLN A 277 11.00 13.81 11.82
C GLN A 277 12.44 13.79 11.28
N ALA A 278 12.74 14.69 10.33
CA ALA A 278 14.02 14.70 9.62
C ALA A 278 15.21 14.98 10.54
N ASP A 279 15.05 15.88 11.50
CA ASP A 279 16.09 16.24 12.50
C ASP A 279 16.40 15.08 13.47
N ALA A 280 15.40 14.26 13.80
CA ALA A 280 15.62 13.04 14.58
C ALA A 280 16.43 11.99 13.78
N VAL A 281 16.19 11.90 12.47
CA VAL A 281 16.94 11.01 11.57
C VAL A 281 18.40 11.48 11.40
N GLU A 282 18.64 12.78 11.30
CA GLU A 282 19.99 13.35 11.26
C GLU A 282 20.79 13.04 12.52
N ASN A 283 20.13 12.99 13.68
CA ASN A 283 20.76 12.59 14.95
C ASN A 283 21.03 11.07 15.03
N ALA A 284 20.31 10.27 14.21
CA ALA A 284 20.43 8.81 14.12
C ALA A 284 20.22 8.02 15.44
N GLN A 285 19.62 8.63 16.45
CA GLN A 285 19.27 7.99 17.72
C GLN A 285 17.74 7.87 17.79
N ILE A 286 17.21 6.71 17.38
CA ILE A 286 15.78 6.42 17.37
C ILE A 286 15.52 5.26 18.32
N GLN A 287 14.55 5.40 19.22
CA GLN A 287 14.10 4.40 20.17
C GLN A 287 12.62 4.05 19.97
N LEU A 288 12.28 2.78 20.19
CA LEU A 288 10.91 2.29 20.10
C LEU A 288 10.20 2.41 21.47
N GLY A 289 8.99 2.93 21.47
CA GLY A 289 8.06 2.90 22.60
C GLY A 289 8.33 3.90 23.72
N SER A 290 9.59 4.18 24.01
CA SER A 290 10.02 5.17 25.04
C SER A 290 11.41 5.74 24.71
N PRO A 291 11.84 6.84 25.38
CA PRO A 291 13.20 7.38 25.24
C PRO A 291 14.31 6.40 25.63
N GLU A 292 14.03 5.45 26.51
CA GLU A 292 14.95 4.38 26.96
C GLU A 292 14.67 3.05 26.24
N GLY A 293 13.76 3.06 25.29
CA GLY A 293 13.37 1.87 24.52
C GLY A 293 14.50 1.34 23.63
N PRO A 294 14.29 0.18 23.01
CA PRO A 294 15.28 -0.43 22.15
C PRO A 294 15.62 0.47 20.95
N ALA A 295 16.91 0.55 20.63
CA ALA A 295 17.43 1.38 19.56
C ALA A 295 17.17 0.76 18.19
N LEU A 296 16.76 1.61 17.25
CA LEU A 296 16.59 1.26 15.85
C LEU A 296 17.76 1.82 15.01
N LYS A 297 18.07 1.13 13.92
CA LYS A 297 19.08 1.54 12.94
C LYS A 297 18.41 1.87 11.61
N LEU A 298 18.82 2.97 10.98
CA LEU A 298 18.35 3.33 9.64
C LEU A 298 18.82 2.30 8.60
N ALA A 299 17.98 2.01 7.64
CA ALA A 299 18.26 1.19 6.48
C ALA A 299 17.84 1.93 5.19
N GLU A 300 18.45 1.57 4.07
CA GLU A 300 18.18 2.22 2.79
C GLU A 300 16.79 1.89 2.24
N LEU A 301 16.15 2.87 1.63
CA LEU A 301 14.96 2.69 0.80
C LEU A 301 15.39 2.34 -0.64
N PRO A 302 14.59 1.56 -1.39
CA PRO A 302 14.94 1.14 -2.76
C PRO A 302 14.75 2.24 -3.81
N TYR A 303 14.41 3.46 -3.41
CA TYR A 303 14.21 4.61 -4.29
C TYR A 303 14.78 5.88 -3.67
N THR A 304 15.09 6.86 -4.50
CA THR A 304 15.53 8.20 -4.09
C THR A 304 14.34 9.15 -4.00
N LEU A 305 14.41 10.07 -3.05
CA LEU A 305 13.41 11.12 -2.86
C LEU A 305 13.90 12.42 -3.51
N ASP A 306 13.85 12.49 -4.85
CA ASP A 306 14.17 13.70 -5.60
C ASP A 306 12.88 14.46 -5.93
N SER A 307 12.73 15.66 -5.36
CA SER A 307 11.54 16.50 -5.55
C SER A 307 11.24 16.85 -7.01
N LYS A 308 12.26 16.86 -7.89
CA LYS A 308 12.09 17.15 -9.33
C LYS A 308 11.55 15.95 -10.10
N LEU A 309 11.95 14.74 -9.74
CA LEU A 309 11.45 13.50 -10.36
C LEU A 309 10.04 13.16 -9.87
N GLU A 310 9.72 13.48 -8.62
CA GLU A 310 8.41 13.22 -8.00
C GLU A 310 7.26 14.00 -8.68
N THR A 311 7.54 15.16 -9.25
CA THR A 311 6.53 15.99 -9.94
C THR A 311 6.28 15.61 -11.40
N GLN A 312 7.10 14.74 -11.97
CA GLN A 312 7.01 14.32 -13.37
C GLN A 312 6.20 13.04 -13.59
N ARG A 313 5.88 12.31 -12.51
CA ARG A 313 5.10 11.07 -12.54
C ARG A 313 3.60 11.28 -12.46
#